data_e124627d08bd99f6357fde514f63adf9
#
_entry.id   e124627d08bd99f6357fde514f63adf9
#
_cell.length_a   1.000
_cell.length_b   1.000
_cell.length_c   1.000
_cell.angle_alpha   90.00
_cell.angle_beta   90.00
_cell.angle_gamma   90.00
#
_symmetry.space_group_name_H-M   'P 1'
#
loop_
_entity.id
_entity.type
_entity.pdbx_description
1 polymer ?
#
loop_
_entity_poly.entity_id
_entity_poly.type
_entity_poly.pdbx_seq_one_letter_code
_entity_poly.pdbx_strand_id
1 'polypeptide(L)'
;MGMFDDLIPTKSSGGLFDDLIPTRLTPQQMEAIMATKATWEPRGNTIHRAMEVMAHQRFNPNPPPNLSPPPHGDYGAWIEPLLTHELWDRITVIGAEVMAYSMRRNVAGTADLVIRFADGTYGIADLKTQSSERSTPYDTRPQLGAGVEMIGDHYKLLISRCLTLWSRPGSLVIQTHTADECLQAWLDVCEEY
;
A
#
# COMPACT_ATOMS: atom_id res chain seq x y z
N MET A 1 6.75 3.86 -20.68
CA MET A 1 7.73 3.05 -19.94
C MET A 1 8.16 3.91 -18.78
N GLY A 2 7.68 3.58 -17.58
CA GLY A 2 7.96 4.41 -16.40
C GLY A 2 9.41 4.20 -15.96
N MET A 3 10.09 5.28 -15.63
CA MET A 3 11.53 5.30 -15.26
C MET A 3 11.86 4.42 -14.03
N PHE A 4 10.84 3.93 -13.32
CA PHE A 4 10.99 3.09 -12.13
C PHE A 4 10.83 1.59 -12.40
N ASP A 5 10.19 1.22 -13.51
CA ASP A 5 9.96 -0.21 -13.83
C ASP A 5 11.27 -0.92 -14.17
N ASP A 6 12.29 -0.16 -14.64
CA ASP A 6 13.61 -0.70 -14.99
C ASP A 6 14.57 -0.76 -13.79
N LEU A 7 14.22 -0.15 -12.64
CA LEU A 7 15.09 -0.07 -11.45
C LEU A 7 14.76 -1.11 -10.39
N ILE A 8 13.61 -1.75 -10.49
CA ILE A 8 13.19 -2.81 -9.56
C ILE A 8 13.44 -4.15 -10.24
N PRO A 9 14.31 -5.02 -9.70
CA PRO A 9 14.55 -6.33 -10.28
C PRO A 9 13.25 -7.15 -10.29
N THR A 10 12.73 -7.43 -11.48
CA THR A 10 11.64 -8.39 -11.64
C THR A 10 12.23 -9.79 -11.60
N LYS A 11 11.72 -10.67 -10.72
CA LYS A 11 12.05 -12.09 -10.77
C LYS A 11 11.64 -12.64 -12.14
N SER A 12 12.61 -12.91 -13.00
CA SER A 12 12.39 -13.69 -14.19
C SER A 12 12.37 -15.18 -13.81
N SER A 13 11.43 -15.90 -14.33
CA SER A 13 11.27 -17.34 -14.05
C SER A 13 12.45 -18.14 -14.63
N GLY A 14 13.29 -18.69 -13.77
CA GLY A 14 14.05 -19.90 -14.03
C GLY A 14 15.40 -19.77 -14.73
N GLY A 15 16.33 -18.92 -14.24
CA GLY A 15 17.72 -18.90 -14.67
C GLY A 15 18.70 -19.17 -13.53
N LEU A 16 19.85 -19.77 -13.86
CA LEU A 16 20.96 -20.13 -12.92
C LEU A 16 21.52 -18.93 -12.11
N PHE A 17 20.99 -17.72 -12.31
CA PHE A 17 21.43 -16.47 -11.69
C PHE A 17 20.33 -15.78 -10.84
N ASP A 18 19.15 -16.41 -10.67
CA ASP A 18 18.06 -15.82 -9.89
C ASP A 18 18.40 -15.66 -8.40
N ASP A 19 19.36 -16.45 -7.90
CA ASP A 19 19.85 -16.37 -6.51
C ASP A 19 20.79 -15.17 -6.25
N LEU A 20 21.14 -14.40 -7.29
CA LEU A 20 22.04 -13.26 -7.19
C LEU A 20 21.35 -11.89 -7.28
N ILE A 21 20.03 -11.84 -7.38
CA ILE A 21 19.29 -10.57 -7.37
C ILE A 21 19.31 -10.03 -5.94
N PRO A 22 19.95 -8.88 -5.68
CA PRO A 22 20.01 -8.35 -4.33
C PRO A 22 18.59 -8.02 -3.85
N THR A 23 18.20 -8.54 -2.71
CA THR A 23 16.92 -8.22 -2.04
C THR A 23 16.86 -6.76 -1.60
N ARG A 24 17.98 -6.04 -1.64
CA ARG A 24 18.13 -4.63 -1.27
C ARG A 24 18.55 -3.78 -2.46
N LEU A 25 17.97 -2.59 -2.54
CA LEU A 25 18.43 -1.58 -3.48
C LEU A 25 19.88 -1.19 -3.17
N THR A 26 20.71 -1.11 -4.22
CA THR A 26 22.04 -0.54 -4.08
C THR A 26 21.97 0.95 -3.75
N PRO A 27 23.02 1.55 -3.15
CA PRO A 27 23.06 3.00 -2.92
C PRO A 27 22.82 3.82 -4.20
N GLN A 28 23.31 3.37 -5.35
CA GLN A 28 23.10 4.02 -6.64
C GLN A 28 21.64 3.94 -7.10
N GLN A 29 20.98 2.78 -6.91
CA GLN A 29 19.56 2.64 -7.23
C GLN A 29 18.71 3.52 -6.30
N MET A 30 19.07 3.60 -5.01
CA MET A 30 18.40 4.47 -4.06
C MET A 30 18.56 5.94 -4.43
N GLU A 31 19.77 6.37 -4.82
CA GLU A 31 20.04 7.72 -5.28
C GLU A 31 19.22 8.07 -6.52
N ALA A 32 19.16 7.17 -7.50
CA ALA A 32 18.36 7.35 -8.72
C ALA A 32 16.85 7.49 -8.40
N ILE A 33 16.32 6.69 -7.47
CA ILE A 33 14.94 6.80 -7.00
C ILE A 33 14.73 8.15 -6.33
N MET A 34 15.61 8.54 -5.42
CA MET A 34 15.49 9.81 -4.70
C MET A 34 15.62 11.02 -5.60
N ALA A 35 16.42 10.96 -6.68
CA ALA A 35 16.53 12.04 -7.66
C ALA A 35 15.20 12.33 -8.39
N THR A 36 14.29 11.36 -8.46
CA THR A 36 12.96 11.53 -9.08
C THR A 36 11.84 11.76 -8.06
N LYS A 37 12.17 11.89 -6.77
CA LYS A 37 11.22 12.07 -5.66
C LYS A 37 10.21 13.20 -5.93
N ALA A 38 10.68 14.33 -6.46
CA ALA A 38 9.85 15.48 -6.79
C ALA A 38 8.71 15.18 -7.80
N THR A 39 8.79 14.06 -8.53
CA THR A 39 7.76 13.69 -9.51
C THR A 39 6.73 12.71 -8.96
N TRP A 40 7.13 11.75 -8.11
CA TRP A 40 6.21 10.72 -7.61
C TRP A 40 5.63 11.03 -6.24
N GLU A 41 6.34 11.77 -5.38
CA GLU A 41 5.86 12.07 -4.03
C GLU A 41 4.60 12.96 -4.03
N PRO A 42 4.51 14.08 -4.79
CA PRO A 42 3.29 14.88 -4.84
C PRO A 42 2.09 14.09 -5.37
N ARG A 43 2.31 13.23 -6.38
CA ARG A 43 1.27 12.33 -6.89
C ARG A 43 0.80 11.38 -5.80
N GLY A 44 1.72 10.66 -5.16
CA GLY A 44 1.40 9.74 -4.07
C GLY A 44 0.58 10.41 -2.98
N ASN A 45 1.09 11.51 -2.43
CA ASN A 45 0.44 12.26 -1.35
C ASN A 45 -0.97 12.73 -1.71
N THR A 46 -1.16 13.22 -2.94
CA THR A 46 -2.48 13.68 -3.39
C THR A 46 -3.47 12.54 -3.51
N ILE A 47 -3.05 11.38 -4.05
CA ILE A 47 -3.94 10.22 -4.24
C ILE A 47 -4.27 9.57 -2.90
N HIS A 48 -3.28 9.41 -1.99
CA HIS A 48 -3.52 8.93 -0.61
C HIS A 48 -4.51 9.85 0.12
N ARG A 49 -4.33 11.18 0.02
CA ARG A 49 -5.25 12.13 0.64
C ARG A 49 -6.66 12.03 0.06
N ALA A 50 -6.82 11.82 -1.24
CA ALA A 50 -8.14 11.63 -1.86
C ALA A 50 -8.83 10.36 -1.33
N MET A 51 -8.10 9.26 -1.18
CA MET A 51 -8.62 8.02 -0.61
C MET A 51 -9.01 8.19 0.86
N GLU A 52 -8.17 8.80 1.67
CA GLU A 52 -8.44 9.10 3.09
C GLU A 52 -9.74 9.90 3.25
N VAL A 53 -9.87 10.99 2.48
CA VAL A 53 -11.08 11.84 2.53
C VAL A 53 -12.33 11.06 2.14
N MET A 54 -12.27 10.29 1.06
CA MET A 54 -13.38 9.43 0.63
C MET A 54 -13.74 8.40 1.72
N ALA A 55 -12.74 7.75 2.31
CA ALA A 55 -12.96 6.77 3.37
C ALA A 55 -13.71 7.37 4.56
N HIS A 56 -13.28 8.55 5.03
CA HIS A 56 -13.96 9.26 6.10
C HIS A 56 -15.37 9.71 5.72
N GLN A 57 -15.55 10.29 4.52
CA GLN A 57 -16.87 10.77 4.09
C GLN A 57 -17.89 9.63 3.91
N ARG A 58 -17.44 8.47 3.44
CA ARG A 58 -18.31 7.34 3.13
C ARG A 58 -18.59 6.44 4.32
N PHE A 59 -17.60 6.22 5.19
CA PHE A 59 -17.65 5.17 6.22
C PHE A 59 -17.60 5.69 7.66
N ASN A 60 -17.14 6.92 7.89
CA ASN A 60 -17.07 7.46 9.24
C ASN A 60 -18.34 8.29 9.54
N PRO A 61 -19.17 7.90 10.53
CA PRO A 61 -20.36 8.65 10.90
C PRO A 61 -20.04 10.04 11.48
N ASN A 62 -18.80 10.25 11.94
CA ASN A 62 -18.32 11.49 12.52
C ASN A 62 -16.98 11.89 11.88
N PRO A 63 -16.97 12.29 10.59
CA PRO A 63 -15.73 12.63 9.92
C PRO A 63 -15.06 13.85 10.55
N PRO A 64 -13.73 13.93 10.53
CA PRO A 64 -13.01 15.10 11.03
C PRO A 64 -13.53 16.39 10.41
N PRO A 65 -13.67 17.48 11.19
CA PRO A 65 -14.04 18.78 10.63
C PRO A 65 -12.96 19.26 9.66
N ASN A 66 -13.36 19.96 8.61
CA ASN A 66 -12.45 20.51 7.57
C ASN A 66 -11.76 19.46 6.68
N LEU A 67 -12.32 18.26 6.60
CA LEU A 67 -11.85 17.23 5.69
C LEU A 67 -12.29 17.56 4.26
N SER A 68 -11.41 18.16 3.48
CA SER A 68 -11.67 18.51 2.08
C SER A 68 -10.84 17.63 1.15
N PRO A 69 -11.43 17.13 0.04
CA PRO A 69 -10.65 16.43 -0.96
C PRO A 69 -9.60 17.38 -1.56
N PRO A 70 -8.40 16.88 -1.86
CA PRO A 70 -7.42 17.68 -2.57
C PRO A 70 -7.94 18.01 -3.97
N PRO A 71 -7.52 19.14 -4.56
CA PRO A 71 -7.78 19.36 -5.98
C PRO A 71 -7.12 18.23 -6.77
N HIS A 72 -7.90 17.60 -7.66
CA HIS A 72 -7.40 16.45 -8.42
C HIS A 72 -6.28 16.84 -9.38
N GLY A 73 -6.31 18.05 -9.95
CA GLY A 73 -5.28 18.57 -10.85
C GLY A 73 -4.89 17.57 -11.93
N ASP A 74 -3.60 17.38 -12.09
CA ASP A 74 -3.04 16.43 -13.07
C ASP A 74 -3.21 14.96 -12.69
N TYR A 75 -3.73 14.66 -11.48
CA TYR A 75 -3.83 13.30 -10.94
C TYR A 75 -5.22 12.68 -11.03
N GLY A 76 -6.16 13.37 -11.71
CA GLY A 76 -7.54 12.87 -11.89
C GLY A 76 -7.62 11.47 -12.48
N ALA A 77 -6.74 11.13 -13.42
CA ALA A 77 -6.69 9.82 -14.03
C ALA A 77 -6.39 8.67 -13.04
N TRP A 78 -5.71 8.93 -11.93
CA TRP A 78 -5.47 7.97 -10.85
C TRP A 78 -6.58 7.96 -9.81
N ILE A 79 -7.08 9.15 -9.48
CA ILE A 79 -8.05 9.35 -8.39
C ILE A 79 -9.44 8.81 -8.78
N GLU A 80 -9.91 9.10 -9.97
CA GLU A 80 -11.25 8.71 -10.39
C GLU A 80 -11.49 7.19 -10.37
N PRO A 81 -10.64 6.34 -10.98
CA PRO A 81 -10.80 4.89 -10.89
C PRO A 81 -10.68 4.36 -9.45
N LEU A 82 -9.85 4.97 -8.62
CA LEU A 82 -9.71 4.60 -7.21
C LEU A 82 -11.02 4.86 -6.45
N LEU A 83 -11.57 6.08 -6.54
CA LEU A 83 -12.73 6.49 -5.74
C LEU A 83 -14.04 5.85 -6.20
N THR A 84 -14.15 5.47 -7.47
CA THR A 84 -15.37 4.87 -8.06
C THR A 84 -15.35 3.35 -8.12
N HIS A 85 -14.28 2.70 -7.65
CA HIS A 85 -14.15 1.26 -7.75
C HIS A 85 -15.18 0.50 -6.90
N GLU A 86 -15.70 -0.61 -7.45
CA GLU A 86 -16.70 -1.47 -6.80
C GLU A 86 -16.23 -2.13 -5.48
N LEU A 87 -14.92 -2.12 -5.19
CA LEU A 87 -14.38 -2.58 -3.91
C LEU A 87 -15.10 -1.92 -2.74
N TRP A 88 -15.37 -0.62 -2.84
CA TRP A 88 -15.96 0.16 -1.77
C TRP A 88 -17.41 -0.23 -1.42
N ASP A 89 -18.08 -1.00 -2.29
CA ASP A 89 -19.41 -1.57 -2.02
C ASP A 89 -19.33 -2.92 -1.28
N ARG A 90 -18.15 -3.54 -1.27
CA ARG A 90 -17.90 -4.88 -0.73
C ARG A 90 -17.20 -4.90 0.62
N ILE A 91 -16.70 -3.75 1.05
CA ILE A 91 -15.98 -3.59 2.31
C ILE A 91 -16.55 -2.42 3.13
N THR A 92 -16.18 -2.39 4.40
CA THR A 92 -16.37 -1.22 5.26
C THR A 92 -14.99 -0.76 5.74
N VAL A 93 -14.63 0.49 5.51
CA VAL A 93 -13.42 1.08 6.10
C VAL A 93 -13.73 1.41 7.56
N ILE A 94 -12.96 0.85 8.49
CA ILE A 94 -13.09 1.08 9.93
C ILE A 94 -12.04 2.05 10.47
N GLY A 95 -10.98 2.31 9.70
CA GLY A 95 -9.97 3.31 9.99
C GLY A 95 -9.17 3.67 8.75
N ALA A 96 -8.83 4.95 8.60
CA ALA A 96 -7.94 5.47 7.58
C ALA A 96 -6.76 6.17 8.26
N GLU A 97 -5.54 6.04 7.69
CA GLU A 97 -4.29 6.57 8.26
C GLU A 97 -4.09 6.12 9.72
N VAL A 98 -4.23 4.81 9.97
CA VAL A 98 -4.24 4.24 11.32
C VAL A 98 -2.82 4.05 11.81
N MET A 99 -2.41 4.87 12.78
CA MET A 99 -1.12 4.72 13.44
C MET A 99 -1.14 3.51 14.37
N ALA A 100 -0.12 2.67 14.28
CA ALA A 100 0.04 1.51 15.13
C ALA A 100 1.52 1.23 15.43
N TYR A 101 1.76 0.39 16.44
CA TYR A 101 3.11 -0.03 16.81
C TYR A 101 3.12 -1.47 17.33
N SER A 102 4.29 -2.10 17.22
CA SER A 102 4.63 -3.35 17.90
C SER A 102 5.79 -3.12 18.85
N MET A 103 5.54 -3.26 20.15
CA MET A 103 6.60 -3.19 21.17
C MET A 103 7.54 -4.39 21.09
N ARG A 104 7.05 -5.51 20.62
CA ARG A 104 7.83 -6.75 20.47
C ARG A 104 9.00 -6.58 19.50
N ARG A 105 8.80 -5.81 18.43
CA ARG A 105 9.82 -5.56 17.41
C ARG A 105 10.32 -4.11 17.37
N ASN A 106 9.84 -3.28 18.28
CA ASN A 106 10.17 -1.85 18.33
C ASN A 106 9.96 -1.16 16.98
N VAL A 107 8.81 -1.42 16.36
CA VAL A 107 8.40 -0.85 15.07
C VAL A 107 7.09 -0.09 15.22
N ALA A 108 6.99 1.06 14.54
CA ALA A 108 5.78 1.86 14.45
C ALA A 108 5.57 2.31 13.00
N GLY A 109 4.32 2.52 12.63
CA GLY A 109 3.95 2.96 11.29
C GLY A 109 2.48 3.30 11.17
N THR A 110 2.07 3.56 9.94
CA THR A 110 0.68 3.89 9.60
C THR A 110 0.18 2.88 8.57
N ALA A 111 -1.01 2.32 8.81
CA ALA A 111 -1.75 1.56 7.82
C ALA A 111 -2.69 2.51 7.08
N ASP A 112 -2.63 2.56 5.76
CA ASP A 112 -3.48 3.45 4.97
C ASP A 112 -4.96 3.22 5.27
N LEU A 113 -5.39 1.94 5.26
CA LEU A 113 -6.75 1.57 5.62
C LEU A 113 -6.77 0.30 6.48
N VAL A 114 -7.62 0.30 7.51
CA VAL A 114 -8.10 -0.91 8.18
C VAL A 114 -9.53 -1.15 7.75
N ILE A 115 -9.84 -2.34 7.26
CA ILE A 115 -11.10 -2.67 6.60
C ILE A 115 -11.76 -3.89 7.22
N ARG A 116 -13.09 -3.96 7.08
CA ARG A 116 -13.89 -5.14 7.41
C ARG A 116 -14.60 -5.64 6.16
N PHE A 117 -14.49 -6.92 5.90
CA PHE A 117 -15.14 -7.61 4.80
C PHE A 117 -16.60 -7.99 5.16
N ALA A 118 -17.38 -8.34 4.14
CA ALA A 118 -18.79 -8.74 4.31
C ALA A 118 -18.95 -10.00 5.18
N ASP A 119 -17.95 -10.89 5.22
CA ASP A 119 -17.92 -12.08 6.09
C ASP A 119 -17.56 -11.77 7.56
N GLY A 120 -17.35 -10.50 7.89
CA GLY A 120 -17.01 -10.04 9.24
C GLY A 120 -15.53 -10.09 9.57
N THR A 121 -14.68 -10.65 8.72
CA THR A 121 -13.22 -10.67 8.92
C THR A 121 -12.59 -9.30 8.67
N TYR A 122 -11.39 -9.07 9.20
CA TYR A 122 -10.68 -7.82 9.06
C TYR A 122 -9.48 -7.94 8.11
N GLY A 123 -9.14 -6.82 7.49
CA GLY A 123 -7.98 -6.69 6.64
C GLY A 123 -7.33 -5.32 6.75
N ILE A 124 -6.17 -5.21 6.13
CA ILE A 124 -5.51 -3.93 5.86
C ILE A 124 -5.40 -3.74 4.36
N ALA A 125 -5.42 -2.48 3.93
CA ALA A 125 -5.16 -2.14 2.54
C ALA A 125 -4.13 -1.02 2.48
N ASP A 126 -3.20 -1.16 1.54
CA ASP A 126 -2.10 -0.23 1.28
C ASP A 126 -2.21 0.27 -0.15
N LEU A 127 -2.15 1.59 -0.33
CA LEU A 127 -2.27 2.24 -1.63
C LEU A 127 -0.88 2.47 -2.25
N LYS A 128 -0.71 2.03 -3.47
CA LYS A 128 0.48 2.29 -4.28
C LYS A 128 0.11 2.99 -5.58
N THR A 129 0.89 4.00 -5.94
CA THR A 129 0.67 4.73 -7.20
C THR A 129 1.72 4.33 -8.22
N GLN A 130 1.29 3.97 -9.42
CA GLN A 130 2.16 3.62 -10.53
C GLN A 130 2.07 4.66 -11.65
N SER A 131 3.18 4.89 -12.36
CA SER A 131 3.27 5.94 -13.37
C SER A 131 2.54 5.63 -14.66
N SER A 132 2.26 4.35 -14.94
CA SER A 132 1.59 3.91 -16.15
C SER A 132 0.76 2.64 -15.94
N GLU A 133 -0.15 2.36 -16.86
CA GLU A 133 -0.93 1.12 -16.88
C GLU A 133 -0.07 -0.15 -17.05
N ARG A 134 1.14 0.01 -17.60
CA ARG A 134 2.07 -1.09 -17.89
C ARG A 134 3.07 -1.33 -16.77
N SER A 135 3.03 -0.53 -15.70
CA SER A 135 3.93 -0.70 -14.56
C SER A 135 3.72 -2.07 -13.90
N THR A 136 4.82 -2.76 -13.62
CA THR A 136 4.78 -4.05 -12.93
C THR A 136 4.66 -3.83 -11.43
N PRO A 137 3.73 -4.50 -10.73
CA PRO A 137 3.70 -4.50 -9.27
C PRO A 137 4.98 -5.08 -8.67
N TYR A 138 5.46 -4.48 -7.61
CA TYR A 138 6.53 -5.03 -6.78
C TYR A 138 5.97 -5.71 -5.54
N ASP A 139 6.80 -6.47 -4.82
CA ASP A 139 6.35 -7.18 -3.63
C ASP A 139 6.09 -6.21 -2.47
N THR A 140 4.83 -6.10 -2.05
CA THR A 140 4.39 -5.28 -0.92
C THR A 140 4.12 -6.09 0.34
N ARG A 141 4.24 -7.43 0.28
CA ARG A 141 3.95 -8.31 1.41
C ARG A 141 4.74 -7.96 2.69
N PRO A 142 6.04 -7.64 2.63
CA PRO A 142 6.77 -7.26 3.85
C PRO A 142 6.16 -6.04 4.54
N GLN A 143 5.79 -5.01 3.77
CA GLN A 143 5.15 -3.81 4.33
C GLN A 143 3.78 -4.12 4.93
N LEU A 144 2.97 -4.89 4.20
CA LEU A 144 1.66 -5.34 4.69
C LEU A 144 1.81 -6.21 5.94
N GLY A 145 2.81 -7.09 5.99
CA GLY A 145 3.10 -7.92 7.15
C GLY A 145 3.48 -7.12 8.39
N ALA A 146 4.30 -6.07 8.24
CA ALA A 146 4.55 -5.12 9.32
C ALA A 146 3.25 -4.48 9.82
N GLY A 147 2.35 -4.10 8.92
CA GLY A 147 1.01 -3.59 9.25
C GLY A 147 0.17 -4.61 10.02
N VAL A 148 0.17 -5.88 9.59
CA VAL A 148 -0.53 -6.98 10.30
C VAL A 148 -0.04 -7.10 11.73
N GLU A 149 1.29 -7.13 11.94
CA GLU A 149 1.88 -7.22 13.28
C GLU A 149 1.53 -6.00 14.13
N MET A 150 1.72 -4.78 13.60
CA MET A 150 1.45 -3.56 14.36
C MET A 150 -0.03 -3.41 14.74
N ILE A 151 -0.96 -3.64 13.82
CA ILE A 151 -2.41 -3.57 14.09
C ILE A 151 -2.83 -4.66 15.08
N GLY A 152 -2.31 -5.88 14.92
CA GLY A 152 -2.55 -6.99 15.84
C GLY A 152 -2.04 -6.70 17.24
N ASP A 153 -0.83 -6.18 17.38
CA ASP A 153 -0.22 -5.88 18.69
C ASP A 153 -0.88 -4.68 19.37
N HIS A 154 -1.16 -3.62 18.62
CA HIS A 154 -1.71 -2.38 19.20
C HIS A 154 -3.21 -2.49 19.49
N TYR A 155 -4.01 -2.88 18.52
CA TYR A 155 -5.47 -2.86 18.62
C TYR A 155 -6.10 -4.22 18.97
N LYS A 156 -5.29 -5.27 19.06
CA LYS A 156 -5.74 -6.66 19.30
C LYS A 156 -6.74 -7.13 18.22
N LEU A 157 -6.55 -6.65 17.01
CA LEU A 157 -7.40 -6.96 15.87
C LEU A 157 -6.74 -8.06 15.03
N LEU A 158 -7.47 -9.16 14.80
CA LEU A 158 -6.98 -10.26 13.97
C LEU A 158 -7.20 -9.92 12.49
N ILE A 159 -6.11 -9.65 11.79
CA ILE A 159 -6.11 -9.42 10.34
C ILE A 159 -6.04 -10.78 9.63
N SER A 160 -6.91 -11.00 8.65
CA SER A 160 -6.96 -12.22 7.85
C SER A 160 -6.50 -12.04 6.40
N ARG A 161 -6.68 -10.85 5.85
CA ARG A 161 -6.37 -10.52 4.44
C ARG A 161 -5.69 -9.16 4.33
N CYS A 162 -4.82 -9.04 3.34
CA CYS A 162 -4.12 -7.82 3.00
C CYS A 162 -4.37 -7.48 1.54
N LEU A 163 -4.63 -6.22 1.25
CA LEU A 163 -4.84 -5.72 -0.11
C LEU A 163 -3.74 -4.71 -0.47
N THR A 164 -3.21 -4.81 -1.67
CA THR A 164 -2.49 -3.70 -2.30
C THR A 164 -3.38 -3.10 -3.37
N LEU A 165 -3.61 -1.81 -3.25
CA LEU A 165 -4.41 -1.02 -4.17
C LEU A 165 -3.47 -0.29 -5.15
N TRP A 166 -3.28 -0.84 -6.34
CA TRP A 166 -2.43 -0.26 -7.38
C TRP A 166 -3.20 0.78 -8.19
N SER A 167 -3.12 2.05 -7.79
CA SER A 167 -3.71 3.15 -8.55
C SER A 167 -2.83 3.50 -9.75
N ARG A 168 -3.42 3.44 -10.94
CA ARG A 168 -2.81 3.68 -12.25
C ARG A 168 -3.65 4.69 -13.03
N PRO A 169 -3.10 5.34 -14.06
CA PRO A 169 -3.91 6.15 -14.96
C PRO A 169 -5.02 5.29 -15.58
N GLY A 170 -6.28 5.67 -15.34
CA GLY A 170 -7.46 5.01 -15.89
C GLY A 170 -7.86 3.69 -15.23
N SER A 171 -7.14 3.19 -14.20
CA SER A 171 -7.48 1.90 -13.58
C SER A 171 -7.05 1.79 -12.12
N LEU A 172 -7.77 0.94 -11.36
CA LEU A 172 -7.34 0.40 -10.07
C LEU A 172 -7.17 -1.11 -10.19
N VAL A 173 -5.99 -1.62 -9.83
CA VAL A 173 -5.73 -3.06 -9.75
C VAL A 173 -5.58 -3.45 -8.29
N ILE A 174 -6.32 -4.49 -7.86
CA ILE A 174 -6.28 -4.97 -6.48
C ILE A 174 -5.53 -6.29 -6.44
N GLN A 175 -4.51 -6.34 -5.61
CA GLN A 175 -3.78 -7.56 -5.31
C GLN A 175 -4.11 -7.98 -3.88
N THR A 176 -4.48 -9.25 -3.71
CA THR A 176 -4.89 -9.79 -2.41
C THR A 176 -3.88 -10.83 -1.95
N HIS A 177 -3.53 -10.76 -0.67
CA HIS A 177 -2.69 -11.72 0.02
C HIS A 177 -3.37 -12.16 1.32
N THR A 178 -3.02 -13.34 1.82
CA THR A 178 -3.36 -13.72 3.19
C THR A 178 -2.47 -12.94 4.18
N ALA A 179 -2.97 -12.75 5.39
CA ALA A 179 -2.17 -12.13 6.45
C ALA A 179 -0.92 -12.97 6.79
N ASP A 180 -1.04 -14.30 6.71
CA ASP A 180 0.08 -15.21 6.99
C ASP A 180 1.21 -15.07 5.96
N GLU A 181 0.88 -14.98 4.65
CA GLU A 181 1.88 -14.73 3.60
C GLU A 181 2.61 -13.40 3.81
N CYS A 182 1.86 -12.35 4.18
CA CYS A 182 2.44 -11.04 4.44
C CYS A 182 3.30 -11.05 5.71
N LEU A 183 2.81 -11.68 6.78
CA LEU A 183 3.54 -11.78 8.04
C LEU A 183 4.84 -12.57 7.86
N GLN A 184 4.82 -13.69 7.12
CA GLN A 184 6.03 -14.46 6.82
C GLN A 184 7.05 -13.60 6.06
N ALA A 185 6.62 -12.90 5.00
CA ALA A 185 7.51 -12.02 4.24
C ALA A 185 8.12 -10.88 5.09
N TRP A 186 7.37 -10.38 6.08
CA TRP A 186 7.88 -9.42 7.05
C TRP A 186 8.91 -10.04 8.00
N LEU A 187 8.64 -11.23 8.51
CA LEU A 187 9.55 -11.95 9.40
C LEU A 187 10.88 -12.26 8.70
N ASP A 188 10.83 -12.71 7.44
CA ASP A 188 12.02 -12.95 6.62
C ASP A 188 12.90 -11.70 6.52
N VAL A 189 12.30 -10.52 6.32
CA VAL A 189 13.04 -9.24 6.35
C VAL A 189 13.64 -8.96 7.72
N CYS A 190 12.91 -9.23 8.82
CA CYS A 190 13.41 -9.02 10.17
C CYS A 190 14.59 -9.93 10.56
N GLU A 191 14.68 -11.12 9.98
CA GLU A 191 15.80 -12.06 10.23
C GLU A 191 17.07 -11.68 9.49
N GLU A 192 16.97 -10.85 8.44
CA GLU A 192 18.13 -10.33 7.69
C GLU A 192 18.84 -9.16 8.38
N TYR A 193 18.27 -8.60 9.47
CA TYR A 193 18.77 -7.45 10.21
C TYR A 193 19.14 -7.80 11.66
#